data_93b20ce14466412d7faab87f054e5218
#
_entry.id   93b20ce14466412d7faab87f054e5218
#
_cell.length_a   1.000
_cell.length_b   1.000
_cell.length_c   1.000
_cell.angle_alpha   90.00
_cell.angle_beta   90.00
_cell.angle_gamma   90.00
#
_symmetry.space_group_name_H-M   'P 1'
#
loop_
_entity.id
_entity.type
_entity.pdbx_description
1 polymer ?
#
loop_
_entity_poly.entity_id
_entity_poly.type
_entity_poly.pdbx_seq_one_letter_code
_entity_poly.pdbx_strand_id
1 'polypeptide(L)'
;MRVYPRSPTRLSRTSPSRDSHFTLVAIKPLHTTVWFVLASAIIAIPIVGALNHYLWAAALTFLIVIECIVLAANQGRCPLTGLAARYTEQRAANFDIYLPLWLARRNKTIFGTLFVVGGLFVLARWMTS
;
A
#
# COMPACT_ATOMS: atom_id res chain seq x y z
N MET A 1 -53.50 22.96 6.25
CA MET A 1 -52.24 22.21 6.11
C MET A 1 -51.09 23.12 6.45
N ARG A 2 -50.45 22.92 7.61
CA ARG A 2 -49.24 23.67 7.96
C ARG A 2 -48.03 22.95 7.36
N VAL A 3 -47.41 23.58 6.40
CA VAL A 3 -46.11 23.13 5.89
C VAL A 3 -45.05 23.57 6.91
N TYR A 4 -44.51 22.62 7.62
CA TYR A 4 -43.32 22.87 8.46
C TYR A 4 -42.14 23.16 7.55
N PRO A 5 -41.45 24.28 7.71
CA PRO A 5 -40.15 24.46 7.04
C PRO A 5 -39.18 23.47 7.64
N ARG A 6 -38.71 22.55 6.84
CA ARG A 6 -37.55 21.74 7.22
C ARG A 6 -36.39 22.69 7.40
N SER A 7 -35.98 22.88 8.63
CA SER A 7 -34.71 23.53 8.94
C SER A 7 -33.64 22.75 8.20
N PRO A 8 -32.82 23.42 7.36
CA PRO A 8 -31.64 22.76 6.85
C PRO A 8 -30.78 22.43 8.05
N THR A 9 -30.69 21.17 8.39
CA THR A 9 -29.64 20.68 9.28
C THR A 9 -28.34 21.14 8.64
N ARG A 10 -27.78 22.20 9.18
CA ARG A 10 -26.39 22.59 8.95
C ARG A 10 -25.56 21.38 9.37
N LEU A 11 -25.28 20.51 8.40
CA LEU A 11 -24.12 19.63 8.55
C LEU A 11 -22.96 20.58 8.84
N SER A 12 -22.58 20.64 10.10
CA SER A 12 -21.36 21.32 10.48
C SER A 12 -20.26 20.62 9.69
N ARG A 13 -19.85 21.25 8.59
CA ARG A 13 -18.57 20.95 7.98
C ARG A 13 -17.56 21.31 9.06
N THR A 14 -17.23 20.33 9.88
CA THR A 14 -16.02 20.44 10.67
C THR A 14 -14.91 20.54 9.65
N SER A 15 -14.41 21.73 9.46
CA SER A 15 -13.15 21.94 8.76
C SER A 15 -12.16 20.97 9.39
N PRO A 16 -11.38 20.20 8.59
CA PRO A 16 -10.40 19.31 9.15
C PRO A 16 -9.52 20.11 10.11
N SER A 17 -9.41 19.64 11.34
CA SER A 17 -8.58 20.28 12.34
C SER A 17 -7.15 20.39 11.79
N ARG A 18 -6.41 21.40 12.22
CA ARG A 18 -5.00 21.59 11.85
C ARG A 18 -4.21 20.30 12.06
N ASP A 19 -4.52 19.55 13.12
CA ASP A 19 -3.91 18.29 13.48
C ASP A 19 -4.22 17.17 12.47
N SER A 20 -5.45 17.11 11.95
CA SER A 20 -5.85 16.14 10.91
C SER A 20 -5.07 16.35 9.61
N HIS A 21 -4.89 17.60 9.20
CA HIS A 21 -4.10 17.94 8.01
C HIS A 21 -2.63 17.57 8.19
N PHE A 22 -2.05 17.87 9.35
CA PHE A 22 -0.67 17.54 9.67
C PHE A 22 -0.43 16.04 9.69
N THR A 23 -1.35 15.26 10.28
CA THR A 23 -1.27 13.80 10.31
C THR A 23 -1.35 13.20 8.90
N LEU A 24 -2.24 13.69 8.03
CA LEU A 24 -2.33 13.24 6.65
C LEU A 24 -1.06 13.54 5.85
N VAL A 25 -0.47 14.72 6.04
CA VAL A 25 0.79 15.12 5.42
C VAL A 25 1.95 14.21 5.87
N ALA A 26 1.94 13.73 7.11
CA ALA A 26 2.93 12.78 7.62
C ALA A 26 2.70 11.34 7.10
N ILE A 27 1.46 10.91 6.92
CA ILE A 27 1.11 9.56 6.45
C ILE A 27 1.54 9.35 4.99
N LYS A 28 1.33 10.32 4.11
CA LYS A 28 1.69 10.21 2.70
C LYS A 28 3.16 9.85 2.45
N PRO A 29 4.15 10.58 2.98
CA PRO A 29 5.55 10.22 2.80
C PRO A 29 5.93 8.92 3.49
N LEU A 30 5.34 8.61 4.64
CA LEU A 30 5.56 7.36 5.35
C LEU A 30 5.08 6.17 4.51
N HIS A 31 3.86 6.22 4.01
CA HIS A 31 3.30 5.17 3.15
C HIS A 31 4.10 5.01 1.85
N THR A 32 4.52 6.12 1.24
CA THR A 32 5.38 6.11 0.05
C THR A 32 6.71 5.44 0.33
N THR A 33 7.33 5.71 1.48
CA THR A 33 8.59 5.09 1.90
C THR A 33 8.43 3.59 2.10
N VAL A 34 7.39 3.15 2.80
CA VAL A 34 7.08 1.72 2.98
C VAL A 34 6.88 1.04 1.63
N TRP A 35 6.08 1.65 0.76
CA TRP A 35 5.87 1.13 -0.59
C TRP A 35 7.18 1.01 -1.37
N PHE A 36 8.03 2.02 -1.33
CA PHE A 36 9.32 2.01 -2.03
C PHE A 36 10.23 0.89 -1.53
N VAL A 37 10.29 0.67 -0.23
CA VAL A 37 11.07 -0.42 0.38
C VAL A 37 10.55 -1.78 -0.10
N LEU A 38 9.24 -2.00 -0.06
CA LEU A 38 8.63 -3.26 -0.48
C LEU A 38 8.78 -3.50 -1.98
N ALA A 39 8.58 -2.48 -2.81
CA ALA A 39 8.78 -2.57 -4.26
C ALA A 39 10.24 -2.89 -4.61
N SER A 40 11.18 -2.25 -3.92
CA SER A 40 12.61 -2.53 -4.08
C SER A 40 12.96 -3.96 -3.65
N ALA A 41 12.37 -4.46 -2.56
CA ALA A 41 12.55 -5.83 -2.10
C ALA A 41 12.05 -6.85 -3.15
N ILE A 42 10.89 -6.62 -3.75
CA ILE A 42 10.35 -7.49 -4.81
C ILE A 42 11.29 -7.55 -6.01
N ILE A 43 11.84 -6.42 -6.43
CA ILE A 43 12.80 -6.35 -7.54
C ILE A 43 14.13 -7.02 -7.16
N ALA A 44 14.56 -6.87 -5.92
CA ALA A 44 15.81 -7.46 -5.43
C ALA A 44 15.78 -8.99 -5.35
N ILE A 45 14.62 -9.62 -5.12
CA ILE A 45 14.49 -11.08 -4.99
C ILE A 45 15.13 -11.82 -6.17
N PRO A 46 14.75 -11.59 -7.44
CA PRO A 46 15.38 -12.30 -8.55
C PRO A 46 16.86 -11.94 -8.74
N ILE A 47 17.25 -10.73 -8.39
CA ILE A 47 18.65 -10.27 -8.51
C ILE A 47 19.55 -11.05 -7.55
N VAL A 48 19.20 -11.09 -6.26
CA VAL A 48 20.00 -11.83 -5.27
C VAL A 48 19.94 -13.35 -5.50
N GLY A 49 18.82 -13.85 -6.03
CA GLY A 49 18.70 -15.24 -6.47
C GLY A 49 19.63 -15.56 -7.63
N ALA A 50 19.75 -14.67 -8.61
CA ALA A 50 20.69 -14.81 -9.72
C ALA A 50 22.16 -14.79 -9.26
N LEU A 51 22.46 -14.09 -8.18
CA LEU A 51 23.79 -14.04 -7.55
C LEU A 51 24.04 -15.20 -6.59
N ASN A 52 23.15 -16.20 -6.53
CA ASN A 52 23.21 -17.38 -5.64
C ASN A 52 23.13 -17.03 -4.13
N HIS A 53 22.66 -15.84 -3.78
CA HIS A 53 22.42 -15.44 -2.39
C HIS A 53 21.02 -15.85 -1.93
N TYR A 54 20.76 -17.16 -1.90
CA TYR A 54 19.42 -17.72 -1.61
C TYR A 54 18.89 -17.37 -0.23
N LEU A 55 19.77 -17.21 0.76
CA LEU A 55 19.35 -16.79 2.09
C LEU A 55 18.74 -15.39 2.09
N TRP A 56 19.34 -14.46 1.37
CA TRP A 56 18.79 -13.11 1.20
C TRP A 56 17.52 -13.11 0.39
N ALA A 57 17.44 -13.92 -0.67
CA ALA A 57 16.21 -14.09 -1.43
C ALA A 57 15.08 -14.64 -0.54
N ALA A 58 15.36 -15.63 0.31
CA ALA A 58 14.40 -16.17 1.27
C ALA A 58 13.94 -15.13 2.29
N ALA A 59 14.87 -14.33 2.85
CA ALA A 59 14.55 -13.28 3.81
C ALA A 59 13.65 -12.20 3.18
N LEU A 60 13.95 -11.76 1.97
CA LEU A 60 13.14 -10.78 1.25
C LEU A 60 11.75 -11.35 0.90
N THR A 61 11.70 -12.60 0.46
CA THR A 61 10.43 -13.30 0.18
C THR A 61 9.57 -13.39 1.44
N PHE A 62 10.17 -13.73 2.57
CA PHE A 62 9.47 -13.79 3.86
C PHE A 62 8.89 -12.43 4.27
N LEU A 63 9.65 -11.34 4.07
CA LEU A 63 9.18 -9.98 4.31
C LEU A 63 7.92 -9.67 3.47
N ILE A 64 7.94 -10.01 2.18
CA ILE A 64 6.80 -9.76 1.28
C ILE A 64 5.60 -10.65 1.65
N VAL A 65 5.83 -11.90 2.05
CA VAL A 65 4.76 -12.80 2.52
C VAL A 65 4.07 -12.24 3.76
N ILE A 66 4.83 -11.71 4.73
CA ILE A 66 4.27 -11.05 5.92
C ILE A 66 3.39 -9.87 5.48
N GLU A 67 3.87 -9.02 4.57
CA GLU A 67 3.09 -7.91 4.05
C GLU A 67 1.81 -8.38 3.37
N CYS A 68 1.87 -9.44 2.57
CA CYS A 68 0.70 -10.03 1.94
C CYS A 68 -0.32 -10.53 2.97
N ILE A 69 0.13 -11.11 4.07
CA ILE A 69 -0.74 -11.55 5.18
C ILE A 69 -1.40 -10.35 5.86
N VAL A 70 -0.65 -9.28 6.11
CA VAL A 70 -1.17 -8.03 6.69
C VAL A 70 -2.22 -7.42 5.77
N LEU A 71 -1.96 -7.35 4.47
CA LEU A 71 -2.92 -6.87 3.48
C LEU A 71 -4.19 -7.74 3.45
N ALA A 72 -4.05 -9.06 3.46
CA ALA A 72 -5.17 -9.99 3.45
C ALA A 72 -6.02 -9.85 4.72
N ALA A 73 -5.38 -9.73 5.90
CA ALA A 73 -6.06 -9.51 7.17
C ALA A 73 -6.79 -8.16 7.23
N ASN A 74 -6.32 -7.17 6.49
CA ASN A 74 -6.89 -5.83 6.41
C ASN A 74 -7.72 -5.60 5.13
N GLN A 75 -8.36 -6.63 4.62
CA GLN A 75 -9.23 -6.57 3.44
C GLN A 75 -8.54 -6.07 2.15
N GLY A 76 -7.29 -6.41 1.98
CA GLY A 76 -6.50 -6.01 0.82
C GLY A 76 -6.01 -4.56 0.85
N ARG A 77 -6.06 -3.90 2.01
CA ARG A 77 -5.61 -2.52 2.19
C ARG A 77 -4.47 -2.45 3.19
N CYS A 78 -3.49 -1.59 2.92
CA CYS A 78 -2.47 -1.26 3.90
C CYS A 78 -3.12 -0.62 5.14
N PRO A 79 -2.68 -0.94 6.38
CA PRO A 79 -3.17 -0.28 7.59
C PRO A 79 -3.04 1.25 7.55
N LEU A 80 -2.01 1.78 6.89
CA LEU A 80 -1.81 3.22 6.69
C LEU A 80 -2.91 3.84 5.83
N THR A 81 -3.43 3.12 4.84
CA THR A 81 -4.58 3.56 4.02
C THR A 81 -5.83 3.74 4.88
N GLY A 82 -6.12 2.78 5.75
CA GLY A 82 -7.23 2.88 6.70
C GLY A 82 -7.07 4.04 7.67
N LEU A 83 -5.86 4.29 8.15
CA LEU A 83 -5.56 5.44 9.00
C LEU A 83 -5.74 6.76 8.26
N ALA A 84 -5.21 6.90 7.06
CA ALA A 84 -5.37 8.09 6.22
C ALA A 84 -6.85 8.39 5.90
N ALA A 85 -7.65 7.36 5.68
CA ALA A 85 -9.08 7.49 5.40
C ALA A 85 -9.89 8.12 6.55
N ARG A 86 -9.37 8.12 7.76
CA ARG A 86 -9.99 8.80 8.92
C ARG A 86 -9.80 10.32 8.89
N TYR A 87 -8.84 10.81 8.14
CA TYR A 87 -8.45 12.22 8.11
C TYR A 87 -8.83 12.94 6.81
N THR A 88 -9.39 12.23 5.84
CA THR A 88 -9.82 12.80 4.55
C THR A 88 -11.00 12.03 3.98
N GLU A 89 -11.85 12.73 3.22
CA GLU A 89 -12.95 12.12 2.46
C GLU A 89 -12.50 11.67 1.05
N GLN A 90 -11.28 12.01 0.64
CA GLN A 90 -10.74 11.58 -0.65
C GLN A 90 -10.61 10.06 -0.69
N ARG A 91 -10.98 9.46 -1.82
CA ARG A 91 -10.94 8.00 -2.04
C ARG A 91 -10.30 7.63 -3.39
N ALA A 92 -9.56 8.55 -4.00
CA ALA A 92 -8.72 8.23 -5.15
C ALA A 92 -7.69 7.15 -4.78
N ALA A 93 -7.30 6.29 -5.73
CA ALA A 93 -6.40 5.17 -5.44
C ALA A 93 -5.04 5.59 -4.85
N ASN A 94 -4.65 6.85 -5.05
CA ASN A 94 -3.39 7.43 -4.56
C ASN A 94 -3.57 8.53 -3.50
N PHE A 95 -4.71 8.56 -2.80
CA PHE A 95 -5.00 9.65 -1.85
C PHE A 95 -4.03 9.68 -0.64
N ASP A 96 -3.46 8.55 -0.30
CA ASP A 96 -2.62 8.33 0.86
C ASP A 96 -1.14 8.05 0.53
N ILE A 97 -0.76 8.18 -0.74
CA ILE A 97 0.58 7.86 -1.22
C ILE A 97 0.97 8.75 -2.41
N TYR A 98 2.25 9.08 -2.53
CA TYR A 98 2.79 9.87 -3.65
C TYR A 98 3.11 8.97 -4.87
N LEU A 99 2.08 8.42 -5.48
CA LEU A 99 2.20 7.63 -6.71
C LEU A 99 1.31 8.20 -7.80
N PRO A 100 1.69 8.07 -9.09
CA PRO A 100 0.77 8.33 -10.19
C PRO A 100 -0.48 7.47 -10.05
N LEU A 101 -1.65 8.02 -10.39
CA LEU A 101 -2.92 7.32 -10.21
C LEU A 101 -2.97 5.98 -10.95
N TRP A 102 -2.42 5.91 -12.16
CA TRP A 102 -2.37 4.67 -12.94
C TRP A 102 -1.54 3.58 -12.25
N LEU A 103 -0.42 3.96 -11.63
CA LEU A 103 0.45 3.04 -10.89
C LEU A 103 -0.22 2.60 -9.59
N ALA A 104 -0.84 3.50 -8.86
CA ALA A 104 -1.56 3.19 -7.62
C ALA A 104 -2.72 2.21 -7.88
N ARG A 105 -3.45 2.36 -8.98
CA ARG A 105 -4.53 1.44 -9.36
C ARG A 105 -4.06 0.05 -9.73
N ARG A 106 -2.90 -0.08 -10.36
CA ARG A 106 -2.34 -1.34 -10.87
C ARG A 106 -1.22 -1.91 -10.02
N ASN A 107 -0.91 -1.26 -8.92
CA ASN A 107 0.19 -1.61 -8.05
C ASN A 107 0.19 -3.09 -7.66
N LYS A 108 -0.93 -3.60 -7.16
CA LYS A 108 -1.07 -5.00 -6.74
C LYS A 108 -0.83 -5.99 -7.88
N THR A 109 -1.35 -5.70 -9.07
CA THR A 109 -1.18 -6.55 -10.25
C THR A 109 0.26 -6.54 -10.72
N ILE A 110 0.88 -5.37 -10.84
CA ILE A 110 2.25 -5.23 -11.33
C ILE A 110 3.23 -5.91 -10.36
N PHE A 111 3.22 -5.52 -9.08
CA PHE A 111 4.18 -6.04 -8.11
C PHE A 111 3.84 -7.46 -7.66
N GLY A 112 2.58 -7.85 -7.63
CA GLY A 112 2.17 -9.24 -7.41
C GLY A 112 2.67 -10.17 -8.49
N THR A 113 2.57 -9.78 -9.76
CA THR A 113 3.11 -10.54 -10.90
C THR A 113 4.64 -10.62 -10.83
N LEU A 114 5.32 -9.51 -10.56
CA LEU A 114 6.78 -9.48 -10.39
C LEU A 114 7.23 -10.38 -9.24
N PHE A 115 6.51 -10.38 -8.14
CA PHE A 115 6.81 -11.24 -6.99
C PHE A 115 6.69 -12.73 -7.34
N VAL A 116 5.61 -13.14 -8.00
CA VAL A 116 5.39 -14.53 -8.40
C VAL A 116 6.44 -14.98 -9.42
N VAL A 117 6.67 -14.21 -10.46
CA VAL A 117 7.67 -14.52 -11.49
C VAL A 117 9.08 -14.57 -10.90
N GLY A 118 9.44 -13.58 -10.08
CA GLY A 118 10.74 -13.53 -9.41
C GLY A 118 10.95 -14.70 -8.45
N GLY A 119 9.92 -15.06 -7.68
CA GLY A 119 9.95 -16.20 -6.76
C GLY A 119 10.11 -17.54 -7.48
N LEU A 120 9.38 -17.74 -8.58
CA LEU A 120 9.52 -18.94 -9.42
C LEU A 120 10.92 -19.04 -10.06
N PHE A 121 11.45 -17.92 -10.51
CA PHE A 121 12.82 -17.85 -11.04
C PHE A 121 13.86 -18.27 -9.99
N VAL A 122 13.77 -17.75 -8.78
CA VAL A 122 14.69 -18.10 -7.68
C VAL A 122 14.54 -19.55 -7.30
N LEU A 123 13.31 -20.07 -7.21
CA LEU A 123 13.03 -21.47 -6.90
C LEU A 123 13.64 -22.40 -7.97
N ALA A 124 13.45 -22.08 -9.25
CA ALA A 124 14.02 -22.86 -10.36
C ALA A 124 15.55 -22.88 -10.28
N ARG A 125 16.18 -21.74 -10.03
CA ARG A 125 17.64 -21.66 -9.87
C ARG A 125 18.13 -22.49 -8.69
N TRP A 126 17.45 -22.41 -7.56
CA TRP A 126 17.81 -23.17 -6.37
C TRP A 126 17.69 -24.68 -6.60
N MET A 127 16.67 -25.13 -7.34
CA MET A 127 16.49 -26.56 -7.66
C MET A 127 17.52 -27.07 -8.68
N THR A 128 18.11 -26.20 -9.48
CA THR A 128 19.10 -26.55 -10.51
C THR A 128 20.56 -26.29 -10.09
N SER A 129 20.75 -25.70 -8.91
CA SER A 129 22.08 -25.39 -8.38
C SER A 129 22.70 -26.56 -7.59
#